data_6d26480b4a1e20b77cd644297b108d0a
#
_entry.id   6d26480b4a1e20b77cd644297b108d0a
#
_cell.length_a   1.000
_cell.length_b   1.000
_cell.length_c   1.000
_cell.angle_alpha   90.00
_cell.angle_beta   90.00
_cell.angle_gamma   90.00
#
_symmetry.space_group_name_H-M   'P 1'
#
loop_
_entity.id
_entity.type
_entity.pdbx_description
1 polymer ?
#
loop_
_entity_poly.entity_id
_entity_poly.type
_entity_poly.pdbx_seq_one_letter_code
_entity_poly.pdbx_strand_id
1 'polypeptide(L)'
;MTHRSRTQRLAMLAAAAALIAGGVPGSATAFAAPSGAPFAPAPPPVTVLAAVPAADWVRTTDPPSGISAELPGKATVRTATVPIEDQLVDGRAYGEETPDGGIGFAVHDMPGDQYPLEEDLQRFLGSYTQNTAKPLTSHDVRKLTVDGRPALDARPTSQSDGEPVTGSIRLIADDKHLVWAITLGPQANEKALNAMHEQLLAGLRIP
;
A
#
# COMPACT_ATOMS: atom_id res chain seq x y z
N MET A 1 -32.61 -20.87 -2.86
CA MET A 1 -31.16 -20.84 -2.65
C MET A 1 -30.52 -20.43 -3.97
N THR A 2 -30.21 -19.14 -4.11
CA THR A 2 -29.65 -18.58 -5.35
C THR A 2 -28.13 -18.68 -5.30
N HIS A 3 -27.57 -19.56 -6.13
CA HIS A 3 -26.14 -19.64 -6.37
C HIS A 3 -25.64 -18.30 -6.98
N ARG A 4 -25.11 -17.42 -6.17
CA ARG A 4 -24.32 -16.29 -6.68
C ARG A 4 -23.06 -16.85 -7.33
N SER A 5 -22.83 -16.47 -8.59
CA SER A 5 -21.71 -16.98 -9.39
C SER A 5 -20.36 -16.61 -8.75
N ARG A 6 -19.36 -17.50 -8.87
CA ARG A 6 -17.99 -17.28 -8.37
C ARG A 6 -17.39 -15.95 -8.84
N THR A 7 -17.77 -15.46 -9.99
CA THR A 7 -17.34 -14.18 -10.58
C THR A 7 -17.79 -12.95 -9.80
N GLN A 8 -18.95 -12.99 -9.13
CA GLN A 8 -19.40 -11.86 -8.30
C GLN A 8 -18.67 -11.79 -6.94
N ARG A 9 -18.17 -12.92 -6.44
CA ARG A 9 -17.41 -12.95 -5.19
C ARG A 9 -16.00 -12.35 -5.32
N LEU A 10 -15.41 -12.40 -6.51
CA LEU A 10 -14.06 -11.92 -6.80
C LEU A 10 -14.00 -10.39 -7.02
N ALA A 11 -15.08 -9.78 -7.51
CA ALA A 11 -15.13 -8.34 -7.77
C ALA A 11 -15.14 -7.47 -6.49
N MET A 12 -15.51 -8.02 -5.34
CA MET A 12 -15.58 -7.26 -4.08
C MET A 12 -14.27 -7.22 -3.28
N LEU A 13 -13.36 -8.19 -3.48
CA LEU A 13 -12.02 -8.17 -2.88
C LEU A 13 -11.09 -7.11 -3.47
N ALA A 14 -11.47 -6.58 -4.63
CA ALA A 14 -10.70 -5.61 -5.40
C ALA A 14 -10.59 -4.22 -4.75
N ALA A 15 -11.48 -3.87 -3.85
CA ALA A 15 -11.53 -2.51 -3.33
C ALA A 15 -10.34 -2.12 -2.45
N ALA A 16 -9.71 -3.09 -1.77
CA ALA A 16 -8.52 -2.82 -0.95
C ALA A 16 -7.23 -2.70 -1.79
N ALA A 17 -7.16 -3.44 -2.91
CA ALA A 17 -5.98 -3.43 -3.79
C ALA A 17 -5.95 -2.21 -4.73
N ALA A 18 -7.09 -1.59 -5.01
CA ALA A 18 -7.20 -0.47 -5.94
C ALA A 18 -6.67 0.88 -5.40
N LEU A 19 -6.35 0.96 -4.11
CA LEU A 19 -5.77 2.17 -3.51
C LEU A 19 -4.32 2.43 -3.95
N ILE A 20 -3.62 1.40 -4.43
CA ILE A 20 -2.16 1.46 -4.63
C ILE A 20 -1.77 1.32 -6.12
N ALA A 21 -2.73 1.11 -7.03
CA ALA A 21 -2.45 0.82 -8.44
C ALA A 21 -2.64 2.01 -9.41
N GLY A 22 -2.82 3.22 -8.92
CA GLY A 22 -3.01 4.42 -9.74
C GLY A 22 -1.71 5.06 -10.21
N GLY A 23 -0.93 4.38 -11.04
CA GLY A 23 0.23 4.98 -11.71
C GLY A 23 -0.20 6.06 -12.70
N VAL A 24 0.21 7.29 -12.49
CA VAL A 24 0.03 8.41 -13.44
C VAL A 24 1.09 8.30 -14.53
N PRO A 25 0.75 8.28 -15.83
CA PRO A 25 1.74 8.35 -16.89
C PRO A 25 2.33 9.77 -16.92
N GLY A 26 3.56 9.92 -16.46
CA GLY A 26 4.32 11.16 -16.57
C GLY A 26 4.62 11.48 -18.03
N SER A 27 4.05 12.57 -18.56
CA SER A 27 4.37 13.09 -19.88
C SER A 27 5.73 13.78 -19.85
N ALA A 28 6.74 13.15 -20.43
CA ALA A 28 8.02 13.76 -20.69
C ALA A 28 7.89 14.76 -21.86
N THR A 29 7.92 16.05 -21.58
CA THR A 29 8.07 17.08 -22.59
C THR A 29 9.56 17.27 -22.89
N ALA A 30 9.97 16.83 -24.07
CA ALA A 30 11.29 17.09 -24.62
C ALA A 30 11.38 18.55 -25.07
N PHE A 31 12.27 19.33 -24.45
CA PHE A 31 12.66 20.66 -24.95
C PHE A 31 13.88 20.53 -25.89
N ALA A 32 13.71 20.95 -27.12
CA ALA A 32 14.77 21.08 -28.09
C ALA A 32 15.70 22.25 -27.72
N ALA A 33 17.01 22.00 -27.71
CA ALA A 33 18.02 23.01 -27.50
C ALA A 33 18.39 23.69 -28.81
N PRO A 34 18.58 25.03 -28.88
CA PRO A 34 19.18 25.71 -30.02
C PRO A 34 20.73 25.63 -29.96
N SER A 35 21.33 25.27 -31.08
CA SER A 35 22.78 25.28 -31.31
C SER A 35 23.29 26.72 -31.45
N GLY A 36 24.43 27.03 -30.81
CA GLY A 36 25.21 28.18 -31.17
C GLY A 36 26.22 28.72 -30.15
N ALA A 37 27.50 28.64 -30.54
CA ALA A 37 28.67 29.41 -30.11
C ALA A 37 29.51 28.90 -28.91
N PRO A 38 30.86 28.97 -29.06
CA PRO A 38 31.80 28.48 -28.06
C PRO A 38 32.04 29.53 -26.97
N PHE A 39 31.72 29.20 -25.75
CA PHE A 39 32.07 29.99 -24.58
C PHE A 39 33.05 29.23 -23.68
N ALA A 40 33.96 29.96 -23.05
CA ALA A 40 34.94 29.49 -22.09
C ALA A 40 34.30 28.69 -20.94
N PRO A 41 35.04 27.75 -20.30
CA PRO A 41 34.47 26.93 -19.22
C PRO A 41 34.11 27.79 -18.04
N ALA A 42 32.81 27.96 -17.81
CA ALA A 42 32.28 28.45 -16.56
C ALA A 42 32.43 27.36 -15.48
N PRO A 43 32.69 27.72 -14.22
CA PRO A 43 32.71 26.73 -13.12
C PRO A 43 31.36 26.00 -13.06
N PRO A 44 31.34 24.69 -12.73
CA PRO A 44 30.12 23.91 -12.73
C PRO A 44 29.13 24.54 -11.76
N PRO A 45 27.84 24.66 -12.15
CA PRO A 45 26.82 25.13 -11.23
C PRO A 45 26.74 24.13 -10.06
N VAL A 46 26.92 24.65 -8.85
CA VAL A 46 26.61 23.88 -7.64
C VAL A 46 25.11 23.69 -7.66
N THR A 47 24.65 22.51 -8.09
CA THR A 47 23.26 22.13 -7.99
C THR A 47 22.96 21.97 -6.50
N VAL A 48 22.43 23.01 -5.88
CA VAL A 48 21.78 22.89 -4.57
C VAL A 48 20.56 22.02 -4.83
N LEU A 49 20.66 20.75 -4.47
CA LEU A 49 19.48 19.89 -4.38
C LEU A 49 18.53 20.58 -3.40
N ALA A 50 17.49 21.20 -3.93
CA ALA A 50 16.41 21.70 -3.10
C ALA A 50 15.90 20.48 -2.30
N ALA A 51 16.00 20.56 -0.98
CA ALA A 51 15.42 19.57 -0.10
C ALA A 51 13.92 19.49 -0.46
N VAL A 52 13.47 18.34 -0.93
CA VAL A 52 12.05 18.09 -1.07
C VAL A 52 11.45 18.30 0.32
N PRO A 53 10.46 19.21 0.48
CA PRO A 53 9.84 19.40 1.79
C PRO A 53 9.37 18.03 2.28
N ALA A 54 9.77 17.69 3.51
CA ALA A 54 9.27 16.47 4.15
C ALA A 54 7.74 16.56 4.15
N ALA A 55 7.08 15.56 3.59
CA ALA A 55 5.63 15.52 3.60
C ALA A 55 5.15 15.62 5.06
N ASP A 56 4.17 16.50 5.32
CA ASP A 56 3.57 16.60 6.65
C ASP A 56 2.78 15.31 6.91
N TRP A 57 3.25 14.50 7.83
CA TRP A 57 2.56 13.28 8.25
C TRP A 57 1.34 13.64 9.10
N VAL A 58 0.18 13.21 8.65
CA VAL A 58 -1.13 13.53 9.24
C VAL A 58 -1.72 12.29 9.88
N ARG A 59 -2.12 12.40 11.15
CA ARG A 59 -2.82 11.33 11.85
C ARG A 59 -4.20 11.12 11.24
N THR A 60 -4.43 9.91 10.74
CA THR A 60 -5.70 9.43 10.21
C THR A 60 -6.25 8.37 11.14
N THR A 61 -7.52 8.50 11.54
CA THR A 61 -8.19 7.57 12.48
C THR A 61 -9.37 6.92 11.78
N ASP A 62 -9.51 5.61 11.95
CA ASP A 62 -10.72 4.86 11.61
C ASP A 62 -11.76 5.06 12.72
N PRO A 63 -12.86 5.81 12.49
CA PRO A 63 -13.75 6.20 13.56
C PRO A 63 -14.44 5.04 14.29
N PRO A 64 -14.86 3.94 13.60
CA PRO A 64 -15.53 2.83 14.28
C PRO A 64 -14.62 2.05 15.23
N SER A 65 -13.34 1.82 14.85
CA SER A 65 -12.41 1.01 15.63
C SER A 65 -11.51 1.84 16.56
N GLY A 66 -11.33 3.13 16.28
CA GLY A 66 -10.35 3.97 16.96
C GLY A 66 -8.90 3.72 16.51
N ILE A 67 -8.67 2.77 15.60
CA ILE A 67 -7.36 2.48 15.03
C ILE A 67 -6.89 3.69 14.22
N SER A 68 -5.63 4.08 14.39
CA SER A 68 -5.09 5.23 13.69
C SER A 68 -3.66 5.00 13.22
N ALA A 69 -3.28 5.68 12.14
CA ALA A 69 -1.92 5.74 11.65
C ALA A 69 -1.58 7.14 11.14
N GLU A 70 -0.29 7.42 10.98
CA GLU A 70 0.17 8.64 10.31
C GLU A 70 0.41 8.34 8.83
N LEU A 71 -0.06 9.23 7.94
CA LEU A 71 0.07 9.14 6.50
C LEU A 71 0.65 10.44 5.93
N PRO A 72 1.41 10.40 4.80
CA PRO A 72 1.98 11.58 4.19
C PRO A 72 0.90 12.40 3.47
N GLY A 73 0.15 13.21 4.22
CA GLY A 73 -0.94 14.01 3.71
C GLY A 73 -2.33 13.53 4.12
N LYS A 74 -3.35 14.05 3.43
CA LYS A 74 -4.75 13.74 3.72
C LYS A 74 -5.17 12.45 3.02
N ALA A 75 -5.42 11.41 3.79
CA ALA A 75 -5.82 10.12 3.26
C ALA A 75 -7.11 10.14 2.43
N THR A 76 -7.09 9.44 1.33
CA THR A 76 -8.30 8.99 0.62
C THR A 76 -8.90 7.80 1.38
N VAL A 77 -10.23 7.84 1.58
CA VAL A 77 -10.94 6.78 2.29
C VAL A 77 -11.77 5.96 1.31
N ARG A 78 -11.69 4.65 1.42
CA ARG A 78 -12.54 3.70 0.67
C ARG A 78 -13.16 2.70 1.63
N THR A 79 -14.42 2.39 1.40
CA THR A 79 -15.16 1.37 2.16
C THR A 79 -15.57 0.23 1.25
N ALA A 80 -15.55 -0.98 1.77
CA ALA A 80 -16.02 -2.16 1.06
C ALA A 80 -16.56 -3.18 2.07
N THR A 81 -17.54 -3.96 1.66
CA THR A 81 -17.98 -5.14 2.39
C THR A 81 -17.35 -6.36 1.71
N VAL A 82 -16.49 -7.06 2.41
CA VAL A 82 -15.73 -8.22 1.91
C VAL A 82 -16.29 -9.51 2.48
N PRO A 83 -16.48 -10.55 1.66
CA PRO A 83 -16.83 -11.87 2.17
C PRO A 83 -15.57 -12.54 2.74
N ILE A 84 -15.58 -12.79 4.04
CA ILE A 84 -14.56 -13.59 4.72
C ILE A 84 -15.27 -14.82 5.28
N GLU A 85 -14.80 -16.01 4.87
CA GLU A 85 -15.51 -17.25 5.10
C GLU A 85 -16.98 -17.17 4.64
N ASP A 86 -17.94 -17.37 5.51
CA ASP A 86 -19.38 -17.28 5.21
C ASP A 86 -20.01 -15.95 5.67
N GLN A 87 -19.21 -14.97 6.12
CA GLN A 87 -19.68 -13.70 6.65
C GLN A 87 -19.31 -12.52 5.74
N LEU A 88 -20.14 -11.49 5.76
CA LEU A 88 -19.85 -10.20 5.13
C LEU A 88 -19.24 -9.28 6.19
N VAL A 89 -18.03 -8.82 5.92
CA VAL A 89 -17.22 -8.03 6.84
C VAL A 89 -17.03 -6.64 6.26
N ASP A 90 -17.25 -5.62 7.08
CA ASP A 90 -17.00 -4.25 6.67
C ASP A 90 -15.50 -3.96 6.74
N GLY A 91 -14.99 -3.40 5.64
CA GLY A 91 -13.61 -2.97 5.49
C GLY A 91 -13.51 -1.48 5.15
N ARG A 92 -12.53 -0.81 5.74
CA ARG A 92 -12.22 0.59 5.50
C ARG A 92 -10.73 0.72 5.24
N ALA A 93 -10.39 1.35 4.13
CA ALA A 93 -9.01 1.56 3.75
C ALA A 93 -8.71 3.07 3.65
N TYR A 94 -7.58 3.45 4.17
CA TYR A 94 -7.06 4.81 4.24
C TYR A 94 -5.71 4.84 3.54
N GLY A 95 -5.56 5.62 2.49
CA GLY A 95 -4.32 5.61 1.72
C GLY A 95 -4.05 6.92 1.03
N GLU A 96 -2.78 7.08 0.65
CA GLU A 96 -2.26 8.21 -0.08
C GLU A 96 -1.29 7.73 -1.16
N GLU A 97 -1.35 8.39 -2.32
CA GLU A 97 -0.39 8.20 -3.40
C GLU A 97 0.72 9.24 -3.28
N THR A 98 1.95 8.79 -3.31
CA THR A 98 3.14 9.63 -3.27
C THR A 98 3.96 9.45 -4.56
N PRO A 99 4.93 10.33 -4.84
CA PRO A 99 5.85 10.12 -5.97
C PRO A 99 6.63 8.79 -5.92
N ASP A 100 6.80 8.23 -4.71
CA ASP A 100 7.53 6.98 -4.50
C ASP A 100 6.65 5.74 -4.60
N GLY A 101 5.32 5.89 -4.44
CA GLY A 101 4.34 4.81 -4.47
C GLY A 101 3.18 5.05 -3.51
N GLY A 102 2.31 4.08 -3.39
CA GLY A 102 1.16 4.12 -2.49
C GLY A 102 1.51 3.66 -1.07
N ILE A 103 0.89 4.30 -0.08
CA ILE A 103 0.98 3.96 1.33
C ILE A 103 -0.40 4.02 1.98
N GLY A 104 -0.68 3.11 2.91
CA GLY A 104 -1.96 3.13 3.60
C GLY A 104 -2.12 2.06 4.67
N PHE A 105 -3.24 2.15 5.37
CA PHE A 105 -3.71 1.09 6.25
C PHE A 105 -5.17 0.77 5.98
N ALA A 106 -5.57 -0.46 6.32
CA ALA A 106 -6.96 -0.87 6.25
C ALA A 106 -7.38 -1.58 7.53
N VAL A 107 -8.66 -1.47 7.86
CA VAL A 107 -9.29 -2.11 9.02
C VAL A 107 -10.47 -2.92 8.52
N HIS A 108 -10.50 -4.20 8.83
CA HIS A 108 -11.64 -5.07 8.60
C HIS A 108 -12.26 -5.45 9.94
N ASP A 109 -13.59 -5.29 10.07
CA ASP A 109 -14.33 -5.67 11.28
C ASP A 109 -14.54 -7.18 11.27
N MET A 110 -13.73 -7.88 12.04
CA MET A 110 -13.67 -9.32 11.98
C MET A 110 -14.47 -9.95 13.12
N PRO A 111 -15.31 -10.94 12.82
CA PRO A 111 -15.98 -11.71 13.87
C PRO A 111 -15.05 -12.82 14.39
N GLY A 112 -14.51 -12.67 15.59
CA GLY A 112 -13.73 -13.71 16.25
C GLY A 112 -12.24 -13.38 16.42
N ASP A 113 -11.52 -14.28 17.08
CA ASP A 113 -10.16 -14.08 17.58
C ASP A 113 -9.07 -14.88 16.84
N GLN A 114 -9.43 -15.69 15.85
CA GLN A 114 -8.46 -16.52 15.12
C GLN A 114 -8.48 -16.22 13.62
N TYR A 115 -7.38 -15.60 13.15
CA TYR A 115 -7.20 -15.28 11.73
C TYR A 115 -6.05 -16.06 11.13
N PRO A 116 -6.30 -16.76 10.03
CA PRO A 116 -5.25 -17.31 9.19
C PRO A 116 -4.59 -16.19 8.38
N LEU A 117 -3.69 -15.40 9.01
CA LEU A 117 -3.03 -14.23 8.39
C LEU A 117 -2.36 -14.57 7.05
N GLU A 118 -1.85 -15.80 6.90
CA GLU A 118 -1.26 -16.27 5.66
C GLU A 118 -2.31 -16.41 4.54
N GLU A 119 -3.51 -16.90 4.85
CA GLU A 119 -4.58 -17.04 3.87
C GLU A 119 -5.08 -15.67 3.42
N ASP A 120 -5.16 -14.71 4.34
CA ASP A 120 -5.52 -13.34 4.03
C ASP A 120 -4.47 -12.68 3.14
N LEU A 121 -3.18 -12.87 3.43
CA LEU A 121 -2.10 -12.42 2.55
C LEU A 121 -2.27 -13.01 1.15
N GLN A 122 -2.48 -14.31 1.00
CA GLN A 122 -2.66 -14.96 -0.30
C GLN A 122 -3.90 -14.44 -1.03
N ARG A 123 -4.99 -14.17 -0.29
CA ARG A 123 -6.21 -13.58 -0.85
C ARG A 123 -5.94 -12.18 -1.41
N PHE A 124 -5.18 -11.35 -0.69
CA PHE A 124 -4.76 -10.03 -1.16
C PHE A 124 -3.92 -10.14 -2.44
N LEU A 125 -2.86 -10.96 -2.45
CA LEU A 125 -1.98 -11.14 -3.60
C LEU A 125 -2.76 -11.60 -4.85
N GLY A 126 -3.69 -12.55 -4.67
CA GLY A 126 -4.56 -13.02 -5.73
C GLY A 126 -5.49 -11.95 -6.26
N SER A 127 -6.09 -11.14 -5.39
CA SER A 127 -6.97 -10.06 -5.78
C SER A 127 -6.23 -8.92 -6.50
N TYR A 128 -5.03 -8.57 -6.05
CA TYR A 128 -4.16 -7.61 -6.75
C TYR A 128 -3.85 -8.07 -8.17
N THR A 129 -3.42 -9.34 -8.33
CA THR A 129 -3.14 -9.94 -9.62
C THR A 129 -4.34 -9.88 -10.58
N GLN A 130 -5.54 -10.18 -10.09
CA GLN A 130 -6.75 -10.14 -10.89
C GLN A 130 -7.13 -8.73 -11.35
N ASN A 131 -6.88 -7.72 -10.51
CA ASN A 131 -7.26 -6.33 -10.81
C ASN A 131 -6.27 -5.59 -11.69
N THR A 132 -4.99 -5.93 -11.58
CA THR A 132 -3.92 -5.25 -12.31
C THR A 132 -3.41 -6.03 -13.50
N ALA A 133 -3.82 -7.30 -13.64
CA ALA A 133 -3.25 -8.28 -14.58
C ALA A 133 -1.71 -8.48 -14.38
N LYS A 134 -1.18 -8.05 -13.23
CA LYS A 134 0.24 -8.20 -12.87
C LYS A 134 0.35 -9.21 -11.74
N PRO A 135 1.05 -10.34 -11.93
CA PRO A 135 1.28 -11.30 -10.86
C PRO A 135 2.00 -10.64 -9.69
N LEU A 136 1.40 -10.70 -8.49
CA LEU A 136 2.03 -10.26 -7.26
C LEU A 136 2.31 -11.49 -6.40
N THR A 137 3.56 -11.68 -6.03
CA THR A 137 4.00 -12.76 -5.14
C THR A 137 4.58 -12.14 -3.87
N SER A 138 4.67 -12.90 -2.81
CA SER A 138 5.35 -12.47 -1.58
C SER A 138 6.55 -13.35 -1.26
N HIS A 139 7.55 -12.75 -0.66
CA HIS A 139 8.69 -13.43 -0.06
C HIS A 139 8.96 -12.85 1.34
N ASP A 140 9.92 -13.40 2.05
CA ASP A 140 10.27 -12.99 3.42
C ASP A 140 9.06 -12.94 4.37
N VAL A 141 8.13 -13.91 4.22
CA VAL A 141 6.96 -13.99 5.08
C VAL A 141 7.40 -14.42 6.50
N ARG A 142 7.12 -13.59 7.50
CA ARG A 142 7.52 -13.80 8.88
C ARG A 142 6.37 -13.59 9.84
N LYS A 143 6.13 -14.57 10.71
CA LYS A 143 5.23 -14.42 11.86
C LYS A 143 5.94 -13.66 12.97
N LEU A 144 5.23 -12.77 13.61
CA LEU A 144 5.72 -11.99 14.75
C LEU A 144 4.56 -11.65 15.69
N THR A 145 4.88 -10.96 16.77
CA THR A 145 3.89 -10.42 17.70
C THR A 145 4.09 -8.92 17.85
N VAL A 146 3.03 -8.14 17.74
CA VAL A 146 3.00 -6.69 17.93
C VAL A 146 2.08 -6.36 19.09
N ASP A 147 2.62 -5.84 20.18
CA ASP A 147 1.87 -5.52 21.41
C ASP A 147 0.97 -6.68 21.89
N GLY A 148 1.51 -7.91 21.86
CA GLY A 148 0.79 -9.13 22.24
C GLY A 148 -0.13 -9.70 21.16
N ARG A 149 -0.35 -9.02 20.04
CA ARG A 149 -1.23 -9.41 18.94
C ARG A 149 -0.46 -10.23 17.90
N PRO A 150 -1.01 -11.34 17.39
CA PRO A 150 -0.43 -12.05 16.26
C PRO A 150 -0.28 -11.14 15.05
N ALA A 151 0.86 -11.21 14.39
CA ALA A 151 1.13 -10.40 13.21
C ALA A 151 1.94 -11.19 12.16
N LEU A 152 1.94 -10.70 10.93
CA LEU A 152 2.65 -11.27 9.81
C LEU A 152 3.24 -10.17 8.95
N ASP A 153 4.54 -10.22 8.69
CA ASP A 153 5.22 -9.39 7.72
C ASP A 153 5.42 -10.14 6.41
N ALA A 154 5.34 -9.43 5.30
CA ALA A 154 5.64 -9.96 3.98
C ALA A 154 6.20 -8.87 3.06
N ARG A 155 7.01 -9.28 2.07
CA ARG A 155 7.49 -8.42 1.00
C ARG A 155 6.85 -8.82 -0.32
N PRO A 156 5.85 -8.07 -0.81
CA PRO A 156 5.27 -8.31 -2.12
C PRO A 156 6.20 -7.83 -3.23
N THR A 157 6.25 -8.59 -4.32
CA THR A 157 6.97 -8.22 -5.55
C THR A 157 6.18 -8.65 -6.78
N SER A 158 6.29 -7.86 -7.85
CA SER A 158 5.78 -8.21 -9.17
C SER A 158 6.88 -8.07 -10.20
N GLN A 159 6.96 -9.04 -11.12
CA GLN A 159 7.93 -9.08 -12.22
C GLN A 159 7.21 -9.22 -13.57
N SER A 160 6.16 -8.47 -13.81
CA SER A 160 5.53 -8.47 -15.14
C SER A 160 6.28 -7.53 -16.11
N ASP A 161 6.02 -7.69 -17.42
CA ASP A 161 6.62 -6.92 -18.55
C ASP A 161 6.38 -5.41 -18.44
N GLY A 162 6.90 -4.80 -17.42
CA GLY A 162 6.76 -3.39 -17.08
C GLY A 162 7.70 -3.03 -15.96
N GLU A 163 7.47 -1.91 -15.34
CA GLU A 163 8.24 -1.51 -14.17
C GLU A 163 7.99 -2.49 -13.01
N PRO A 164 9.05 -3.13 -12.46
CA PRO A 164 8.89 -4.04 -11.36
C PRO A 164 8.38 -3.30 -10.12
N VAL A 165 7.44 -3.94 -9.41
CA VAL A 165 6.82 -3.41 -8.19
C VAL A 165 7.36 -4.14 -6.98
N THR A 166 7.60 -3.41 -5.90
CA THR A 166 7.98 -3.95 -4.59
C THR A 166 7.23 -3.22 -3.47
N GLY A 167 7.32 -3.75 -2.26
CA GLY A 167 6.75 -3.09 -1.11
C GLY A 167 6.88 -3.88 0.18
N SER A 168 6.11 -3.46 1.17
CA SER A 168 6.03 -4.12 2.47
C SER A 168 4.57 -4.19 2.93
N ILE A 169 4.22 -5.30 3.56
CA ILE A 169 2.91 -5.54 4.15
C ILE A 169 3.12 -6.00 5.59
N ARG A 170 2.34 -5.43 6.51
CA ARG A 170 2.12 -5.99 7.84
C ARG A 170 0.64 -6.23 8.06
N LEU A 171 0.30 -7.44 8.47
CA LEU A 171 -1.00 -7.85 8.96
C LEU A 171 -0.95 -7.96 10.48
N ILE A 172 -1.95 -7.48 11.18
CA ILE A 172 -2.07 -7.60 12.64
C ILE A 172 -3.49 -8.06 12.94
N ALA A 173 -3.63 -9.18 13.62
CA ALA A 173 -4.90 -9.65 14.14
C ALA A 173 -5.12 -9.06 15.54
N ASP A 174 -6.16 -8.27 15.67
CA ASP A 174 -6.72 -7.83 16.94
C ASP A 174 -8.03 -8.57 17.20
N ASP A 175 -8.50 -8.65 18.45
CA ASP A 175 -9.69 -9.45 18.82
C ASP A 175 -10.93 -9.21 17.96
N LYS A 176 -11.03 -8.00 17.38
CA LYS A 176 -12.21 -7.54 16.61
C LYS A 176 -11.86 -7.05 15.21
N HIS A 177 -10.59 -6.90 14.91
CA HIS A 177 -10.17 -6.28 13.66
C HIS A 177 -8.97 -7.02 13.06
N LEU A 178 -8.94 -7.07 11.74
CA LEU A 178 -7.74 -7.34 10.97
C LEU A 178 -7.21 -6.02 10.42
N VAL A 179 -6.01 -5.66 10.84
CA VAL A 179 -5.34 -4.42 10.44
C VAL A 179 -4.28 -4.72 9.40
N TRP A 180 -4.28 -3.96 8.32
CA TRP A 180 -3.29 -4.01 7.26
C TRP A 180 -2.49 -2.71 7.25
N ALA A 181 -1.19 -2.79 7.20
CA ALA A 181 -0.31 -1.68 6.86
C ALA A 181 0.45 -2.04 5.58
N ILE A 182 0.36 -1.21 4.55
CA ILE A 182 0.82 -1.54 3.21
C ILE A 182 1.59 -0.37 2.60
N THR A 183 2.71 -0.67 1.96
CA THR A 183 3.37 0.21 1.00
C THR A 183 3.67 -0.57 -0.27
N LEU A 184 3.42 0.03 -1.43
CA LEU A 184 3.66 -0.59 -2.75
C LEU A 184 4.06 0.47 -3.76
N GLY A 185 5.06 0.19 -4.57
CA GLY A 185 5.49 1.11 -5.62
C GLY A 185 6.59 0.55 -6.51
N PRO A 186 7.16 1.37 -7.39
CA PRO A 186 8.27 0.97 -8.25
C PRO A 186 9.46 0.44 -7.45
N GLN A 187 10.07 -0.65 -7.90
CA GLN A 187 11.25 -1.21 -7.25
C GLN A 187 12.42 -0.22 -7.18
N ALA A 188 12.51 0.70 -8.12
CA ALA A 188 13.51 1.76 -8.10
C ALA A 188 13.43 2.64 -6.83
N ASN A 189 12.26 2.70 -6.19
CA ASN A 189 11.99 3.49 -4.99
C ASN A 189 11.98 2.64 -3.69
N GLU A 190 12.49 1.40 -3.72
CA GLU A 190 12.40 0.46 -2.60
C GLU A 190 12.89 1.05 -1.27
N LYS A 191 13.98 1.82 -1.29
CA LYS A 191 14.51 2.46 -0.07
C LYS A 191 13.52 3.47 0.54
N ALA A 192 12.88 4.28 -0.31
CA ALA A 192 11.87 5.25 0.14
C ALA A 192 10.60 4.53 0.63
N LEU A 193 10.15 3.49 -0.08
CA LEU A 193 9.02 2.66 0.31
C LEU A 193 9.23 2.00 1.66
N ASN A 194 10.43 1.45 1.92
CA ASN A 194 10.77 0.86 3.22
C ASN A 194 10.74 1.91 4.34
N ALA A 195 11.32 3.09 4.11
CA ALA A 195 11.30 4.18 5.10
C ALA A 195 9.87 4.66 5.40
N MET A 196 9.03 4.79 4.37
CA MET A 196 7.61 5.14 4.55
C MET A 196 6.86 4.04 5.33
N HIS A 197 7.13 2.77 5.05
CA HIS A 197 6.51 1.67 5.78
C HIS A 197 6.89 1.67 7.26
N GLU A 198 8.17 1.86 7.58
CA GLU A 198 8.66 1.96 8.96
C GLU A 198 7.98 3.13 9.70
N GLN A 199 7.83 4.27 9.04
CA GLN A 199 7.15 5.43 9.62
C GLN A 199 5.66 5.18 9.81
N LEU A 200 4.97 4.54 8.85
CA LEU A 200 3.59 4.10 8.99
C LEU A 200 3.41 3.21 10.22
N LEU A 201 4.28 2.22 10.39
CA LEU A 201 4.24 1.30 11.54
C LEU A 201 4.54 2.02 12.86
N ALA A 202 5.49 2.95 12.88
CA ALA A 202 5.79 3.76 14.06
C ALA A 202 4.60 4.65 14.47
N GLY A 203 3.80 5.12 13.49
CA GLY A 203 2.58 5.91 13.72
C GLY A 203 1.33 5.09 13.99
N LEU A 204 1.33 3.78 13.74
CA LEU A 204 0.17 2.90 13.92
C LEU A 204 -0.17 2.74 15.41
N ARG A 205 -1.46 2.91 15.74
CA ARG A 205 -2.00 2.71 17.09
C ARG A 205 -3.27 1.87 17.00
N ILE A 206 -3.28 0.79 17.73
CA ILE A 206 -4.42 -0.12 17.92
C ILE A 206 -4.83 0.00 19.39
N PRO A 207 -6.04 0.47 19.70
CA PRO A 207 -6.51 0.71 21.08
C PRO A 207 -6.50 -0.53 21.96
#